data_f4378e8dabb8db18f68bc3ed6225b7ea
#
_entry.id   f4378e8dabb8db18f68bc3ed6225b7ea
#
_cell.length_a   1.000
_cell.length_b   1.000
_cell.length_c   1.000
_cell.angle_alpha   90.00
_cell.angle_beta   90.00
_cell.angle_gamma   90.00
#
_symmetry.space_group_name_H-M   'P 1'
#
loop_
_entity.id
_entity.type
_entity.pdbx_description
1 polymer ?
#
loop_
_entity_poly.entity_id
_entity_poly.type
_entity_poly.pdbx_seq_one_letter_code
_entity_poly.pdbx_strand_id
1 'polypeptide(L)'
;MITGLRPETFQNLQLNAGVFLVDFDASAFTDAAALEDGVLAALEEGSKILGATIGGGTFVAEPSMRTIEADGMRYPIIGSTVNDMWTVKLSTTLKEVTPENFQRALVSCDIDTSKPSVKTLTVRTGTGT
;
A
#
# COMPACT_ATOMS: atom_id res chain seq x y z
N MET A 1 36.14 -10.55 11.65
CA MET A 1 35.12 -10.24 10.63
C MET A 1 33.96 -9.57 11.36
N ILE A 2 33.68 -8.32 11.07
CA ILE A 2 32.54 -7.63 11.67
C ILE A 2 31.33 -7.98 10.83
N THR A 3 30.51 -8.92 11.33
CA THR A 3 29.22 -9.21 10.74
C THR A 3 28.21 -8.26 11.39
N GLY A 4 27.31 -7.64 10.63
CA GLY A 4 26.24 -6.78 11.17
C GLY A 4 25.21 -7.52 12.01
N LEU A 5 25.49 -8.77 12.39
CA LEU A 5 24.61 -9.62 13.17
C LEU A 5 24.87 -9.42 14.67
N ARG A 6 23.84 -9.15 15.42
CA ARG A 6 23.82 -9.06 16.89
C ARG A 6 22.98 -10.21 17.45
N PRO A 7 23.15 -10.57 18.73
CA PRO A 7 22.30 -11.60 19.35
C PRO A 7 20.79 -11.30 19.22
N GLU A 8 20.41 -10.01 19.27
CA GLU A 8 19.03 -9.56 19.14
C GLU A 8 18.52 -9.51 17.70
N THR A 9 19.39 -9.67 16.69
CA THR A 9 19.00 -9.60 15.28
C THR A 9 17.91 -10.60 14.94
N PHE A 10 18.02 -11.83 15.46
CA PHE A 10 17.03 -12.88 15.19
C PHE A 10 15.71 -12.67 15.91
N GLN A 11 15.69 -11.91 17.00
CA GLN A 11 14.45 -11.50 17.69
C GLN A 11 13.73 -10.39 16.95
N ASN A 12 14.47 -9.55 16.22
CA ASN A 12 13.95 -8.42 15.47
C ASN A 12 13.64 -8.77 14.00
N LEU A 13 13.94 -9.99 13.55
CA LEU A 13 13.60 -10.45 12.21
C LEU A 13 12.12 -10.84 12.16
N GLN A 14 11.39 -10.21 11.27
CA GLN A 14 10.03 -10.60 10.96
C GLN A 14 10.06 -11.62 9.82
N LEU A 15 9.86 -12.89 10.15
CA LEU A 15 9.91 -14.01 9.20
C LEU A 15 8.52 -14.40 8.68
N ASN A 16 7.47 -13.71 9.10
CA ASN A 16 6.11 -14.00 8.68
C ASN A 16 5.80 -13.37 7.32
N ALA A 17 4.99 -14.07 6.53
CA ALA A 17 4.46 -13.52 5.29
C ALA A 17 3.55 -12.33 5.59
N GLY A 18 3.73 -11.23 4.86
CA GLY A 18 2.82 -10.09 4.93
C GLY A 18 1.53 -10.36 4.17
N VAL A 19 0.44 -9.80 4.66
CA VAL A 19 -0.88 -9.83 4.01
C VAL A 19 -1.29 -8.40 3.66
N PHE A 20 -1.87 -8.20 2.49
CA PHE A 20 -2.45 -6.93 2.09
C PHE A 20 -3.94 -6.91 2.38
N LEU A 21 -4.36 -5.92 3.14
CA LEU A 21 -5.76 -5.64 3.43
C LEU A 21 -6.27 -4.51 2.54
N VAL A 22 -7.52 -4.62 2.10
CA VAL A 22 -8.22 -3.61 1.30
C VAL A 22 -9.32 -3.01 2.13
N ASP A 23 -9.53 -1.69 1.99
CA ASP A 23 -10.56 -0.94 2.70
C ASP A 23 -10.52 -1.12 4.24
N PHE A 24 -9.29 -1.22 4.78
CA PHE A 24 -9.06 -1.29 6.22
C PHE A 24 -8.84 0.12 6.76
N ASP A 25 -9.74 0.58 7.61
CA ASP A 25 -9.63 1.88 8.26
C ASP A 25 -8.91 1.76 9.60
N ALA A 26 -7.62 2.10 9.60
CA ALA A 26 -6.80 2.10 10.80
C ALA A 26 -7.13 3.28 11.75
N SER A 27 -7.78 4.33 11.25
CA SER A 27 -8.09 5.53 12.04
C SER A 27 -9.19 5.30 13.09
N ALA A 28 -9.97 4.23 12.92
CA ALA A 28 -11.00 3.83 13.88
C ALA A 28 -10.42 3.29 15.21
N PHE A 29 -9.11 2.98 15.23
CA PHE A 29 -8.45 2.39 16.38
C PHE A 29 -7.54 3.41 17.07
N THR A 30 -7.71 3.60 18.36
CA THR A 30 -6.95 4.57 19.15
C THR A 30 -5.76 3.96 19.88
N ASP A 31 -5.72 2.64 19.97
CA ASP A 31 -4.71 1.88 20.70
C ASP A 31 -4.11 0.78 19.82
N ALA A 32 -2.83 0.47 20.03
CA ALA A 32 -2.12 -0.56 19.28
C ALA A 32 -2.72 -1.96 19.47
N ALA A 33 -3.18 -2.28 20.70
CA ALA A 33 -3.83 -3.56 20.97
C ALA A 33 -5.18 -3.69 20.24
N ALA A 34 -5.99 -2.63 20.24
CA ALA A 34 -7.24 -2.60 19.50
C ALA A 34 -7.03 -2.69 17.97
N LEU A 35 -5.96 -2.08 17.47
CA LEU A 35 -5.57 -2.20 16.05
C LEU A 35 -5.18 -3.65 15.70
N GLU A 36 -4.42 -4.32 16.55
CA GLU A 36 -4.03 -5.73 16.36
C GLU A 36 -5.26 -6.63 16.32
N ASP A 37 -6.17 -6.48 17.28
CA ASP A 37 -7.43 -7.22 17.32
C ASP A 37 -8.29 -6.95 16.07
N GLY A 38 -8.34 -5.71 15.62
CA GLY A 38 -9.05 -5.31 14.39
C GLY A 38 -8.45 -5.94 13.13
N VAL A 39 -7.13 -6.03 13.04
CA VAL A 39 -6.43 -6.70 11.94
C VAL A 39 -6.70 -8.20 11.97
N LEU A 40 -6.63 -8.84 13.14
CA LEU A 40 -6.93 -10.27 13.30
C LEU A 40 -8.37 -10.59 12.90
N ALA A 41 -9.34 -9.78 13.32
CA ALA A 41 -10.73 -9.92 12.93
C ALA A 41 -10.93 -9.78 11.41
N ALA A 42 -10.24 -8.83 10.77
CA ALA A 42 -10.28 -8.65 9.32
C ALA A 42 -9.66 -9.82 8.55
N LEU A 43 -8.63 -10.47 9.12
CA LEU A 43 -8.02 -11.67 8.56
C LEU A 43 -8.94 -12.88 8.68
N GLU A 44 -9.63 -13.05 9.81
CA GLU A 44 -10.59 -14.14 10.03
C GLU A 44 -11.81 -14.01 9.13
N GLU A 45 -12.32 -12.80 8.94
CA GLU A 45 -13.43 -12.52 8.04
C GLU A 45 -13.08 -12.80 6.57
N GLY A 46 -11.82 -12.55 6.18
CA GLY A 46 -11.29 -12.82 4.84
C GLY A 46 -11.81 -11.91 3.72
N SER A 47 -12.87 -11.15 3.93
CA SER A 47 -13.49 -10.30 2.90
C SER A 47 -12.61 -9.10 2.49
N LYS A 48 -11.71 -8.68 3.39
CA LYS A 48 -10.78 -7.57 3.18
C LYS A 48 -9.39 -7.99 2.75
N ILE A 49 -9.15 -9.28 2.58
CA ILE A 49 -7.86 -9.78 2.09
C ILE A 49 -7.78 -9.58 0.58
N LEU A 50 -6.69 -8.98 0.12
CA LEU A 50 -6.44 -8.77 -1.32
C LEU A 50 -6.25 -10.09 -2.08
N GLY A 51 -5.82 -11.14 -1.40
CA GLY A 51 -5.54 -12.46 -1.96
C GLY A 51 -4.06 -12.83 -1.93
N ALA A 52 -3.74 -13.99 -2.50
CA ALA A 52 -2.37 -14.50 -2.53
C ALA A 52 -1.48 -13.62 -3.40
N THR A 53 -0.32 -13.26 -2.86
CA THR A 53 0.72 -12.47 -3.53
C THR A 53 1.94 -13.32 -3.86
N ILE A 54 2.73 -12.88 -4.83
CA ILE A 54 4.02 -13.49 -5.17
C ILE A 54 5.10 -12.41 -5.16
N GLY A 55 6.26 -12.74 -4.59
CA GLY A 55 7.40 -11.82 -4.52
C GLY A 55 7.31 -10.75 -3.45
N GLY A 56 6.30 -10.83 -2.57
CA GLY A 56 6.09 -9.87 -1.50
C GLY A 56 5.49 -8.54 -1.96
N GLY A 57 5.62 -7.52 -1.13
CA GLY A 57 5.20 -6.17 -1.42
C GLY A 57 6.32 -5.16 -1.23
N THR A 58 6.23 -4.05 -1.93
CA THR A 58 7.16 -2.93 -1.82
C THR A 58 6.43 -1.70 -1.33
N PHE A 59 6.91 -1.13 -0.24
CA PHE A 59 6.47 0.16 0.29
C PHE A 59 7.54 1.20 -0.01
N VAL A 60 7.15 2.29 -0.66
CA VAL A 60 8.02 3.41 -1.00
C VAL A 60 7.41 4.70 -0.48
N ALA A 61 8.19 5.48 0.26
CA ALA A 61 7.83 6.81 0.69
C ALA A 61 8.94 7.77 0.26
N GLU A 62 8.66 8.60 -0.72
CA GLU A 62 9.62 9.53 -1.31
C GLU A 62 9.20 10.99 -1.06
N PRO A 63 10.05 11.80 -0.41
CA PRO A 63 9.84 13.23 -0.34
C PRO A 63 10.24 13.90 -1.65
N SER A 64 9.43 14.79 -2.16
CA SER A 64 9.80 15.71 -3.25
C SER A 64 10.34 16.98 -2.65
N MET A 65 11.62 17.23 -2.84
CA MET A 65 12.31 18.38 -2.30
C MET A 65 12.66 19.38 -3.40
N ARG A 66 12.46 20.65 -3.11
CA ARG A 66 12.84 21.77 -3.97
C ARG A 66 13.84 22.67 -3.26
N THR A 67 14.89 23.05 -3.95
CA THR A 67 15.84 24.03 -3.47
C THR A 67 15.42 25.42 -3.94
N ILE A 68 15.31 26.36 -3.00
CA ILE A 68 15.06 27.76 -3.31
C ILE A 68 16.39 28.40 -3.67
N GLU A 69 16.51 28.84 -4.91
CA GLU A 69 17.68 29.56 -5.40
C GLU A 69 17.52 31.05 -5.20
N ALA A 70 18.60 31.73 -4.80
CA ALA A 70 18.66 33.16 -4.67
C ALA A 70 19.90 33.72 -5.41
N ASP A 71 19.80 34.95 -5.90
CA ASP A 71 20.90 35.62 -6.59
C ASP A 71 22.16 35.66 -5.71
N GLY A 72 23.29 35.23 -6.29
CA GLY A 72 24.57 35.14 -5.56
C GLY A 72 24.80 33.83 -4.82
N MET A 73 23.85 32.90 -4.84
CA MET A 73 23.96 31.59 -4.21
C MET A 73 24.73 30.62 -5.11
N ARG A 74 25.95 30.24 -4.69
CA ARG A 74 26.80 29.31 -5.44
C ARG A 74 26.52 27.84 -5.07
N TYR A 75 26.02 27.60 -3.86
CA TYR A 75 25.71 26.25 -3.32
C TYR A 75 24.45 26.33 -2.48
N PRO A 76 23.71 25.19 -2.34
CA PRO A 76 22.57 25.12 -1.44
C PRO A 76 22.98 25.46 -0.01
N ILE A 77 22.27 26.38 0.62
CA ILE A 77 22.49 26.81 2.01
C ILE A 77 21.54 25.97 2.90
N ILE A 78 21.97 25.73 4.13
CA ILE A 78 21.11 25.05 5.13
C ILE A 78 19.81 25.85 5.28
N GLY A 79 18.66 25.15 5.09
CA GLY A 79 17.33 25.79 5.12
C GLY A 79 16.80 26.25 3.76
N SER A 80 17.60 26.15 2.66
CA SER A 80 17.13 26.48 1.31
C SER A 80 16.31 25.36 0.66
N THR A 81 16.29 24.18 1.25
CA THR A 81 15.54 23.03 0.73
C THR A 81 14.19 22.92 1.43
N VAL A 82 13.12 22.92 0.66
CA VAL A 82 11.74 22.80 1.12
C VAL A 82 11.17 21.48 0.62
N ASN A 83 10.48 20.77 1.49
CA ASN A 83 9.75 19.56 1.12
C ASN A 83 8.36 19.96 0.59
N ASP A 84 8.12 19.75 -0.69
CA ASP A 84 6.86 20.12 -1.34
C ASP A 84 5.78 19.09 -1.10
N MET A 85 6.10 17.80 -1.26
CA MET A 85 5.12 16.72 -1.03
C MET A 85 5.80 15.39 -0.71
N TRP A 86 5.04 14.50 -0.12
CA TRP A 86 5.39 13.10 0.04
C TRP A 86 4.61 12.23 -0.94
N THR A 87 5.31 11.39 -1.68
CA THR A 87 4.70 10.36 -2.50
C THR A 87 4.83 9.02 -1.82
N VAL A 88 3.70 8.41 -1.48
CA VAL A 88 3.65 7.09 -0.85
C VAL A 88 3.08 6.10 -1.84
N LYS A 89 3.80 5.03 -2.10
CA LYS A 89 3.40 3.95 -3.00
C LYS A 89 3.50 2.61 -2.30
N LEU A 90 2.49 1.80 -2.49
CA LEU A 90 2.47 0.40 -2.08
C LEU A 90 2.24 -0.44 -3.32
N SER A 91 3.14 -1.36 -3.62
CA SER A 91 3.06 -2.22 -4.80
C SER A 91 3.22 -3.68 -4.43
N THR A 92 2.46 -4.53 -5.07
CA THR A 92 2.53 -5.98 -4.92
C THR A 92 2.08 -6.66 -6.20
N THR A 93 2.48 -7.91 -6.39
CA THR A 93 2.04 -8.74 -7.49
C THR A 93 1.06 -9.78 -6.96
N LEU A 94 -0.17 -9.76 -7.47
CA LEU A 94 -1.19 -10.73 -7.11
C LEU A 94 -1.06 -11.98 -7.95
N LYS A 95 -1.18 -13.14 -7.32
CA LYS A 95 -1.27 -14.45 -7.95
C LYS A 95 -2.73 -14.89 -8.10
N GLU A 96 -3.58 -14.40 -7.24
CA GLU A 96 -5.00 -14.73 -7.23
C GLU A 96 -5.76 -13.79 -8.17
N VAL A 97 -6.44 -14.39 -9.16
CA VAL A 97 -7.18 -13.67 -10.19
C VAL A 97 -8.67 -13.76 -9.88
N THR A 98 -9.20 -12.70 -9.27
CA THR A 98 -10.64 -12.57 -9.00
C THR A 98 -11.23 -11.40 -9.80
N PRO A 99 -12.53 -11.39 -10.13
CA PRO A 99 -13.17 -10.27 -10.83
C PRO A 99 -13.01 -8.95 -10.08
N GLU A 100 -13.04 -8.99 -8.76
CA GLU A 100 -12.87 -7.84 -7.88
C GLU A 100 -11.46 -7.25 -7.98
N ASN A 101 -10.43 -8.11 -8.05
CA ASN A 101 -9.04 -7.68 -8.24
C ASN A 101 -8.81 -7.10 -9.63
N PHE A 102 -9.46 -7.64 -10.65
CA PHE A 102 -9.46 -7.05 -12.00
C PHE A 102 -10.10 -5.68 -12.02
N GLN A 103 -11.23 -5.51 -11.35
CA GLN A 103 -11.90 -4.20 -11.25
C GLN A 103 -10.98 -3.16 -10.58
N ARG A 104 -10.28 -3.55 -9.50
CA ARG A 104 -9.31 -2.68 -8.82
C ARG A 104 -8.13 -2.29 -9.71
N ALA A 105 -7.62 -3.24 -10.51
CA ALA A 105 -6.52 -2.98 -11.44
C ALA A 105 -6.92 -2.07 -12.61
N LEU A 106 -8.15 -2.18 -13.08
CA LEU A 106 -8.66 -1.47 -14.26
C LEU A 106 -9.50 -0.25 -13.89
N VAL A 107 -9.40 0.33 -12.77
CA VAL A 107 -10.05 1.54 -12.22
C VAL A 107 -11.36 2.02 -12.89
N SER A 108 -11.50 1.87 -14.20
CA SER A 108 -12.64 2.33 -15.03
C SER A 108 -13.64 1.24 -15.38
N CYS A 109 -13.66 0.12 -14.67
CA CYS A 109 -14.55 -0.99 -14.95
C CYS A 109 -15.55 -1.22 -13.82
N ASP A 110 -16.77 -1.61 -14.19
CA ASP A 110 -17.80 -2.05 -13.25
C ASP A 110 -18.06 -3.56 -13.43
N ILE A 111 -18.32 -4.24 -12.32
CA ILE A 111 -18.68 -5.65 -12.35
C ILE A 111 -20.19 -5.78 -12.54
N ASP A 112 -20.59 -6.41 -13.63
CA ASP A 112 -21.99 -6.76 -13.84
C ASP A 112 -22.30 -8.09 -13.16
N THR A 113 -23.12 -8.04 -12.13
CA THR A 113 -23.59 -9.19 -11.34
C THR A 113 -25.00 -9.65 -11.71
N SER A 114 -25.57 -9.14 -12.80
CA SER A 114 -26.96 -9.46 -13.22
C SER A 114 -27.16 -10.93 -13.52
N LYS A 115 -26.07 -11.65 -13.83
CA LYS A 115 -26.10 -13.12 -14.04
C LYS A 115 -25.34 -13.82 -12.90
N PRO A 116 -26.00 -14.69 -12.13
CA PRO A 116 -25.36 -15.28 -10.93
C PRO A 116 -24.20 -16.23 -11.22
N SER A 117 -24.12 -16.75 -12.45
CA SER A 117 -23.05 -17.69 -12.84
C SER A 117 -21.92 -17.08 -13.67
N VAL A 118 -22.05 -15.84 -14.12
CA VAL A 118 -21.06 -15.16 -14.97
C VAL A 118 -20.90 -13.71 -14.50
N LYS A 119 -19.72 -13.35 -14.02
CA LYS A 119 -19.37 -11.96 -13.73
C LYS A 119 -18.68 -11.36 -14.93
N THR A 120 -19.22 -10.32 -15.51
CA THR A 120 -18.63 -9.57 -16.62
C THR A 120 -18.13 -8.21 -16.16
N LEU A 121 -16.99 -7.82 -16.69
CA LEU A 121 -16.41 -6.50 -16.48
C LEU A 121 -16.82 -5.59 -17.63
N THR A 122 -17.52 -4.51 -17.33
CA THR A 122 -17.90 -3.51 -18.31
C THR A 122 -17.11 -2.22 -18.10
N VAL A 123 -16.62 -1.64 -19.18
CA VAL A 123 -15.90 -0.36 -19.11
C VAL A 123 -16.89 0.74 -18.76
N ARG A 124 -16.56 1.54 -17.77
CA ARG A 124 -17.37 2.70 -17.38
C ARG A 124 -17.23 3.78 -18.47
N THR A 125 -18.32 4.02 -19.21
CA THR A 125 -18.37 5.00 -20.30
C THR A 125 -18.84 6.39 -19.86
N GLY A 126 -18.99 6.61 -18.56
CA GLY A 126 -19.35 7.94 -18.03
C GLY A 126 -18.14 8.85 -17.91
N THR A 127 -18.29 10.12 -18.30
CA THR A 127 -17.34 11.18 -17.93
C THR A 127 -17.26 11.24 -16.42
N GLY A 128 -16.09 10.89 -15.87
CA GLY A 128 -15.84 11.00 -14.43
C GLY A 128 -16.02 12.46 -13.99
N THR A 129 -16.98 12.67 -13.16
CA THR A 129 -17.08 13.87 -12.34
C THR A 129 -16.42 13.61 -11.01
#